data_0fb37f520d78d3cf193c7fa63badd2a1
#
_entry.id   0fb37f520d78d3cf193c7fa63badd2a1
#
_cell.length_a   1.000
_cell.length_b   1.000
_cell.length_c   1.000
_cell.angle_alpha   90.00
_cell.angle_beta   90.00
_cell.angle_gamma   90.00
#
_symmetry.space_group_name_H-M   'P 1'
#
loop_
_entity.id
_entity.type
_entity.pdbx_description
1 polymer ?
#
loop_
_entity_poly.entity_id
_entity_poly.type
_entity_poly.pdbx_seq_one_letter_code
_entity_poly.pdbx_strand_id
1 'polypeptide(L)'
;MKPWPVFGQASVGISRMLQVKATRFFVNLFLYELDGKVIRKRFIMAESSHKYGERGGSGWILLLATAFLASLMVFILNNDSSLLESGEDQELLVYCAAGVKRAVEEVAGKFEQELGIKIVLEYASSGVLANKLKTDRESGIARADVYIPADYVYTERAAADGLTAESMKVASWKVVFAMKSDSGQSPDNVDALLEQKLSIVLCDPLAGVGQKTKKMLQNSGHWTAIEATKTATFPTVTEAALAVKENAGTHGAFIWDSVARQFGLKVVELPELESSKADISVAVTSSTARPSKALKFARYLAAPSKGGDVFAAHNYQPISGDVWALNPKLRIDCGGVNREAIEKTIKEFQQRESCTIDVVYAGCGTLVGKMQTGDQGLPDLFMTCDASYLDMIQKKMGNPFGPDVRLSSTRIVMLVAKGNPMEIQSLKDLGNPGLRVGTTDPKASTLGAMSHQLIRETGQFDAVKENIVMMADTAHTLVQTMEAGEQLDVAMVYEANVQHLNGSFEFVPLENDYAIAVQNVAASKTTIYPNLATRLMERLGSITSRRRFEQLGFQWEADSE
;
A
#
# COMPACT_ATOMS: atom_id res chain seq x y z
N MET A 1 -45.39 17.32 40.93
CA MET A 1 -46.80 17.13 40.61
C MET A 1 -47.36 18.36 39.93
N LYS A 2 -47.44 18.37 38.61
CA LYS A 2 -48.35 19.18 37.78
C LYS A 2 -48.20 18.70 36.35
N PRO A 3 -49.25 18.47 35.61
CA PRO A 3 -49.22 17.82 34.30
C PRO A 3 -49.00 18.81 33.14
N TRP A 4 -48.49 18.30 32.05
CA TRP A 4 -48.30 19.01 30.78
C TRP A 4 -49.61 19.09 29.99
N PRO A 5 -49.89 20.21 29.27
CA PRO A 5 -51.07 20.30 28.42
C PRO A 5 -50.79 19.77 27.00
N VAL A 6 -51.81 19.12 26.45
CA VAL A 6 -51.98 18.66 25.08
C VAL A 6 -52.08 19.86 24.13
N PHE A 7 -51.34 19.87 23.04
CA PHE A 7 -51.55 20.78 21.90
C PHE A 7 -51.89 19.97 20.66
N GLY A 8 -53.13 20.13 20.23
CA GLY A 8 -53.63 19.69 18.95
C GLY A 8 -53.68 20.89 17.96
N GLN A 9 -53.57 20.54 16.69
CA GLN A 9 -53.91 21.34 15.51
C GLN A 9 -53.07 22.60 15.18
N ALA A 10 -52.04 22.40 14.34
CA ALA A 10 -51.55 23.42 13.41
C ALA A 10 -50.76 22.77 12.25
N SER A 11 -51.44 22.09 11.33
CA SER A 11 -50.78 21.40 10.19
C SER A 11 -51.21 21.90 8.79
N VAL A 12 -51.65 23.15 8.64
CA VAL A 12 -52.04 23.68 7.31
C VAL A 12 -51.26 24.95 6.89
N GLY A 13 -50.47 25.56 7.78
CA GLY A 13 -49.76 26.83 7.48
C GLY A 13 -48.35 26.71 6.94
N ILE A 14 -47.68 25.55 7.06
CA ILE A 14 -46.23 25.43 6.79
C ILE A 14 -45.91 25.08 5.34
N SER A 15 -46.86 24.49 4.60
CA SER A 15 -46.61 24.05 3.20
C SER A 15 -46.51 25.22 2.20
N ARG A 16 -47.18 26.35 2.43
CA ARG A 16 -47.10 27.52 1.51
C ARG A 16 -45.90 28.44 1.74
N MET A 17 -45.32 28.45 2.94
CA MET A 17 -44.18 29.31 3.25
C MET A 17 -42.83 28.71 2.82
N LEU A 18 -42.72 27.38 2.70
CA LEU A 18 -41.54 26.68 2.20
C LEU A 18 -41.40 26.71 0.67
N GLN A 19 -42.51 26.76 -0.08
CA GLN A 19 -42.48 26.87 -1.54
C GLN A 19 -41.99 28.24 -2.04
N VAL A 20 -42.31 29.33 -1.32
CA VAL A 20 -41.85 30.70 -1.70
C VAL A 20 -40.39 30.95 -1.34
N LYS A 21 -39.83 30.30 -0.30
CA LYS A 21 -38.42 30.40 0.05
C LYS A 21 -37.51 29.53 -0.81
N ALA A 22 -37.97 28.37 -1.29
CA ALA A 22 -37.18 27.52 -2.18
C ALA A 22 -36.97 28.18 -3.56
N THR A 23 -37.97 28.88 -4.08
CA THR A 23 -37.85 29.55 -5.40
C THR A 23 -36.94 30.81 -5.35
N ARG A 24 -36.78 31.45 -4.19
CA ARG A 24 -35.82 32.57 -4.02
C ARG A 24 -34.38 32.12 -3.76
N PHE A 25 -34.16 30.91 -3.28
CA PHE A 25 -32.81 30.39 -3.02
C PHE A 25 -32.11 29.92 -4.30
N PHE A 26 -32.87 29.47 -5.33
CA PHE A 26 -32.32 28.99 -6.59
C PHE A 26 -31.92 30.10 -7.60
N VAL A 27 -32.34 31.34 -7.38
CA VAL A 27 -32.02 32.46 -8.30
C VAL A 27 -30.72 33.16 -7.91
N ASN A 28 -30.17 32.96 -6.71
CA ASN A 28 -28.94 33.62 -6.25
C ASN A 28 -27.67 32.78 -6.35
N LEU A 29 -27.69 31.59 -6.97
CA LEU A 29 -26.52 30.69 -7.03
C LEU A 29 -25.80 30.70 -8.40
N PHE A 30 -26.00 31.70 -9.23
CA PHE A 30 -25.28 31.86 -10.50
C PHE A 30 -24.67 33.25 -10.61
N LEU A 31 -23.65 33.53 -9.80
CA LEU A 31 -22.72 34.64 -10.00
C LEU A 31 -21.31 34.08 -9.90
N TYR A 32 -20.72 33.71 -11.03
CA TYR A 32 -19.28 33.48 -11.15
C TYR A 32 -18.61 34.76 -11.62
N GLU A 33 -17.62 35.19 -10.88
CA GLU A 33 -16.71 36.28 -11.24
C GLU A 33 -15.58 35.68 -12.09
N LEU A 34 -15.48 36.10 -13.35
CA LEU A 34 -14.32 35.89 -14.21
C LEU A 34 -13.76 37.27 -14.56
N ASP A 35 -12.50 37.49 -14.21
CA ASP A 35 -11.69 38.66 -14.58
C ASP A 35 -12.24 40.04 -14.20
N GLY A 36 -12.67 40.22 -12.95
CA GLY A 36 -12.86 41.59 -12.37
C GLY A 36 -13.85 42.50 -13.11
N LYS A 37 -14.74 41.96 -13.97
CA LYS A 37 -15.78 42.74 -14.66
C LYS A 37 -17.15 42.08 -14.55
N VAL A 38 -18.04 42.75 -13.82
CA VAL A 38 -19.45 42.38 -13.71
C VAL A 38 -20.18 42.69 -14.99
N ILE A 39 -20.54 41.69 -15.78
CA ILE A 39 -21.40 41.86 -16.98
C ILE A 39 -22.85 41.57 -16.59
N ARG A 40 -23.67 42.62 -16.44
CA ARG A 40 -25.15 42.48 -16.33
C ARG A 40 -25.76 42.25 -17.70
N LYS A 41 -26.16 41.03 -18.03
CA LYS A 41 -27.12 40.81 -19.17
C LYS A 41 -28.54 40.88 -18.63
N ARG A 42 -29.27 41.92 -19.02
CA ARG A 42 -30.74 42.00 -18.85
C ARG A 42 -31.39 41.09 -19.90
N PHE A 43 -32.10 40.07 -19.45
CA PHE A 43 -33.07 39.38 -20.28
C PHE A 43 -34.40 40.13 -20.18
N ILE A 44 -34.85 40.63 -21.32
CA ILE A 44 -36.18 41.21 -21.49
C ILE A 44 -37.12 40.03 -21.75
N MET A 45 -38.00 39.72 -20.82
CA MET A 45 -39.13 38.84 -21.08
C MET A 45 -40.25 39.67 -21.75
N ALA A 46 -40.60 39.28 -22.95
CA ALA A 46 -41.80 39.78 -23.61
C ALA A 46 -43.02 39.05 -22.99
N GLU A 47 -43.91 39.80 -22.36
CA GLU A 47 -45.24 39.31 -21.98
C GLU A 47 -46.08 39.15 -23.25
N SER A 48 -46.36 37.91 -23.63
CA SER A 48 -47.43 37.62 -24.58
C SER A 48 -48.54 36.89 -23.81
N SER A 49 -49.64 37.58 -23.59
CA SER A 49 -50.89 37.03 -23.10
C SER A 49 -51.53 36.17 -24.17
N HIS A 50 -51.44 34.84 -24.05
CA HIS A 50 -52.31 33.93 -24.82
C HIS A 50 -53.02 32.97 -23.85
N LYS A 51 -54.34 33.02 -23.93
CA LYS A 51 -55.26 32.05 -23.33
C LYS A 51 -55.01 30.67 -23.91
N TYR A 52 -54.64 29.70 -23.10
CA TYR A 52 -54.65 28.31 -23.52
C TYR A 52 -55.65 27.51 -22.69
N GLY A 53 -56.51 26.82 -23.43
CA GLY A 53 -57.44 25.86 -22.93
C GLY A 53 -56.76 24.57 -22.47
N GLU A 54 -57.39 23.91 -21.56
CA GLU A 54 -57.01 22.62 -20.96
C GLU A 54 -56.71 21.55 -22.01
N ARG A 55 -55.49 21.04 -22.02
CA ARG A 55 -55.16 19.68 -22.43
C ARG A 55 -53.97 19.21 -21.59
N GLY A 56 -54.22 18.27 -20.69
CA GLY A 56 -53.22 17.61 -19.86
C GLY A 56 -52.22 16.82 -20.70
N GLY A 57 -50.97 17.19 -20.68
CA GLY A 57 -49.86 16.48 -21.34
C GLY A 57 -48.48 17.09 -21.16
N SER A 58 -48.36 18.40 -20.99
CA SER A 58 -47.05 19.08 -20.95
C SER A 58 -46.32 19.07 -19.62
N GLY A 59 -47.03 18.94 -18.51
CA GLY A 59 -46.41 18.96 -17.17
C GLY A 59 -45.52 17.74 -16.86
N TRP A 60 -45.90 16.59 -17.39
CA TRP A 60 -45.15 15.34 -17.18
C TRP A 60 -43.85 15.31 -18.00
N ILE A 61 -43.84 15.91 -19.19
CA ILE A 61 -42.64 16.00 -20.03
C ILE A 61 -41.60 16.92 -19.37
N LEU A 62 -42.04 18.03 -18.77
CA LEU A 62 -41.16 18.95 -18.04
C LEU A 62 -40.58 18.30 -16.77
N LEU A 63 -41.39 17.54 -16.00
CA LEU A 63 -40.97 16.79 -14.84
C LEU A 63 -39.99 15.65 -15.20
N LEU A 64 -40.24 14.95 -16.29
CA LEU A 64 -39.32 13.92 -16.78
C LEU A 64 -38.01 14.51 -17.30
N ALA A 65 -38.04 15.67 -17.98
CA ALA A 65 -36.86 16.37 -18.46
C ALA A 65 -36.02 16.91 -17.27
N THR A 66 -36.63 17.47 -16.24
CA THR A 66 -35.92 17.93 -15.04
C THR A 66 -35.38 16.76 -14.19
N ALA A 67 -36.11 15.65 -14.12
CA ALA A 67 -35.63 14.43 -13.44
C ALA A 67 -34.45 13.79 -14.22
N PHE A 68 -34.50 13.80 -15.55
CA PHE A 68 -33.39 13.30 -16.38
C PHE A 68 -32.16 14.19 -16.29
N LEU A 69 -32.32 15.54 -16.31
CA LEU A 69 -31.23 16.48 -16.11
C LEU A 69 -30.63 16.39 -14.70
N ALA A 70 -31.43 16.21 -13.68
CA ALA A 70 -30.96 15.99 -12.31
C ALA A 70 -30.23 14.63 -12.17
N SER A 71 -30.73 13.57 -12.81
CA SER A 71 -30.09 12.27 -12.85
C SER A 71 -28.79 12.29 -13.64
N LEU A 72 -28.74 13.00 -14.78
CA LEU A 72 -27.54 13.22 -15.57
C LEU A 72 -26.50 14.05 -14.79
N MET A 73 -26.93 15.07 -14.07
CA MET A 73 -26.06 15.89 -13.23
C MET A 73 -25.50 15.08 -12.03
N VAL A 74 -26.31 14.23 -11.39
CA VAL A 74 -25.86 13.29 -10.34
C VAL A 74 -24.92 12.23 -10.93
N PHE A 75 -25.18 11.74 -12.14
CA PHE A 75 -24.30 10.79 -12.84
C PHE A 75 -22.96 11.44 -13.21
N ILE A 76 -22.95 12.68 -13.70
CA ILE A 76 -21.74 13.46 -13.98
C ILE A 76 -20.98 13.75 -12.68
N LEU A 77 -21.66 14.17 -11.60
CA LEU A 77 -21.03 14.44 -10.29
C LEU A 77 -20.50 13.18 -9.60
N ASN A 78 -21.08 12.01 -9.88
CA ASN A 78 -20.58 10.74 -9.33
C ASN A 78 -19.49 10.07 -10.18
N ASN A 79 -19.40 10.39 -11.47
CA ASN A 79 -18.38 9.82 -12.37
C ASN A 79 -17.18 10.73 -12.61
N ASP A 80 -17.29 12.04 -12.38
CA ASP A 80 -16.22 13.01 -12.56
C ASP A 80 -15.82 13.69 -11.24
N SER A 81 -15.36 12.90 -10.27
CA SER A 81 -14.61 13.45 -9.12
C SER A 81 -13.27 14.08 -9.55
N SER A 82 -12.86 13.94 -10.80
CA SER A 82 -11.64 14.54 -11.36
C SER A 82 -11.77 16.01 -11.79
N LEU A 83 -12.99 16.56 -11.91
CA LEU A 83 -13.20 17.93 -12.42
C LEU A 83 -13.33 19.02 -11.36
N LEU A 84 -13.29 18.67 -10.07
CA LEU A 84 -13.41 19.62 -8.95
C LEU A 84 -12.20 19.60 -7.98
N GLU A 85 -11.08 18.98 -8.38
CA GLU A 85 -9.84 19.13 -7.61
C GLU A 85 -9.36 20.58 -7.76
N SER A 86 -9.35 21.35 -6.66
CA SER A 86 -8.75 22.67 -6.59
C SER A 86 -7.28 22.59 -7.03
N GLY A 87 -6.74 23.62 -7.67
CA GLY A 87 -5.36 23.62 -8.18
C GLY A 87 -4.29 23.32 -7.11
N GLU A 88 -4.58 23.51 -5.83
CA GLU A 88 -3.72 23.13 -4.70
C GLU A 88 -3.63 21.61 -4.49
N ASP A 89 -4.64 20.83 -4.90
CA ASP A 89 -4.63 19.37 -4.81
C ASP A 89 -3.75 18.70 -5.89
N GLN A 90 -3.27 19.44 -6.88
CA GLN A 90 -2.42 18.92 -7.96
C GLN A 90 -0.92 19.17 -7.76
N GLU A 91 -0.50 19.59 -6.57
CA GLU A 91 0.91 19.86 -6.28
C GLU A 91 1.42 18.94 -5.16
N LEU A 92 2.64 18.41 -5.31
CA LEU A 92 3.36 17.65 -4.28
C LEU A 92 4.63 18.38 -3.87
N LEU A 93 4.84 18.59 -2.58
CA LEU A 93 6.10 19.09 -2.04
C LEU A 93 7.04 17.94 -1.70
N VAL A 94 8.24 17.97 -2.26
CA VAL A 94 9.25 16.91 -2.14
C VAL A 94 10.50 17.46 -1.45
N TYR A 95 10.87 16.91 -0.31
CA TYR A 95 12.16 17.16 0.34
C TYR A 95 13.22 16.26 -0.28
N CYS A 96 14.14 16.83 -1.04
CA CYS A 96 15.08 16.11 -1.88
C CYS A 96 16.54 16.42 -1.50
N ALA A 97 17.34 15.38 -1.28
CA ALA A 97 18.77 15.55 -1.04
C ALA A 97 19.47 16.22 -2.23
N ALA A 98 20.29 17.22 -1.97
CA ALA A 98 20.96 18.02 -3.01
C ALA A 98 21.79 17.19 -4.01
N GLY A 99 22.35 16.05 -3.58
CA GLY A 99 23.16 15.18 -4.43
C GLY A 99 22.39 14.47 -5.54
N VAL A 100 21.06 14.31 -5.40
CA VAL A 100 20.21 13.65 -6.42
C VAL A 100 19.38 14.66 -7.23
N LYS A 101 19.61 15.96 -7.02
CA LYS A 101 18.85 17.06 -7.61
C LYS A 101 18.60 16.88 -9.11
N ARG A 102 19.66 16.73 -9.92
CA ARG A 102 19.56 16.72 -11.39
C ARG A 102 18.66 15.59 -11.92
N ALA A 103 18.84 14.38 -11.40
CA ALA A 103 18.03 13.25 -11.81
C ALA A 103 16.57 13.40 -11.36
N VAL A 104 16.34 13.85 -10.13
CA VAL A 104 14.97 14.03 -9.60
C VAL A 104 14.24 15.17 -10.31
N GLU A 105 14.91 16.28 -10.66
CA GLU A 105 14.32 17.37 -11.46
C GLU A 105 13.84 16.88 -12.83
N GLU A 106 14.66 16.07 -13.52
CA GLU A 106 14.28 15.51 -14.81
C GLU A 106 13.10 14.54 -14.70
N VAL A 107 13.12 13.65 -13.68
CA VAL A 107 12.00 12.74 -13.44
C VAL A 107 10.73 13.51 -13.08
N ALA A 108 10.83 14.54 -12.23
CA ALA A 108 9.71 15.39 -11.85
C ALA A 108 9.07 16.08 -13.06
N GLY A 109 9.90 16.66 -13.96
CA GLY A 109 9.41 17.27 -15.20
C GLY A 109 8.69 16.28 -16.12
N LYS A 110 9.22 15.05 -16.27
CA LYS A 110 8.56 13.98 -17.04
C LYS A 110 7.23 13.55 -16.39
N PHE A 111 7.22 13.40 -15.07
CA PHE A 111 6.02 13.03 -14.32
C PHE A 111 4.93 14.10 -14.45
N GLU A 112 5.31 15.38 -14.33
CA GLU A 112 4.42 16.52 -14.50
C GLU A 112 3.79 16.57 -15.90
N GLN A 113 4.62 16.36 -16.95
CA GLN A 113 4.15 16.31 -18.34
C GLN A 113 3.19 15.14 -18.61
N GLU A 114 3.45 13.96 -18.01
CA GLU A 114 2.64 12.77 -18.26
C GLU A 114 1.34 12.75 -17.44
N LEU A 115 1.34 13.31 -16.22
CA LEU A 115 0.26 13.11 -15.27
C LEU A 115 -0.42 14.41 -14.79
N GLY A 116 0.11 15.58 -15.15
CA GLY A 116 -0.43 16.87 -14.76
C GLY A 116 -0.29 17.21 -13.28
N ILE A 117 0.50 16.44 -12.51
CA ILE A 117 0.73 16.65 -11.08
C ILE A 117 2.05 17.41 -10.92
N LYS A 118 1.99 18.64 -10.44
CA LYS A 118 3.15 19.50 -10.26
C LYS A 118 4.03 19.01 -9.09
N ILE A 119 5.34 19.02 -9.28
CA ILE A 119 6.31 18.64 -8.25
C ILE A 119 7.12 19.88 -7.83
N VAL A 120 7.00 20.26 -6.58
CA VAL A 120 7.82 21.32 -5.97
C VAL A 120 8.93 20.67 -5.18
N LEU A 121 10.17 21.01 -5.53
CA LEU A 121 11.38 20.40 -4.95
C LEU A 121 12.06 21.38 -4.00
N GLU A 122 12.30 20.94 -2.77
CA GLU A 122 13.08 21.66 -1.78
C GLU A 122 14.35 20.89 -1.46
N TYR A 123 15.51 21.56 -1.56
CA TYR A 123 16.82 20.90 -1.50
C TYR A 123 17.60 21.27 -0.23
N ALA A 124 18.14 20.23 0.43
CA ALA A 124 19.14 20.37 1.49
C ALA A 124 19.91 19.04 1.65
N SER A 125 20.76 18.91 2.67
CA SER A 125 21.33 17.62 3.04
C SER A 125 20.26 16.71 3.67
N SER A 126 20.46 15.38 3.58
CA SER A 126 19.48 14.38 4.07
C SER A 126 19.12 14.58 5.53
N GLY A 127 20.11 14.87 6.40
CA GLY A 127 19.87 15.08 7.82
C GLY A 127 19.13 16.37 8.13
N VAL A 128 19.41 17.45 7.38
CA VAL A 128 18.67 18.72 7.51
C VAL A 128 17.20 18.52 7.14
N LEU A 129 16.93 17.80 6.05
CA LEU A 129 15.57 17.51 5.62
C LEU A 129 14.83 16.58 6.61
N ALA A 130 15.52 15.59 7.18
CA ALA A 130 14.96 14.72 8.22
C ALA A 130 14.58 15.53 9.48
N ASN A 131 15.46 16.44 9.92
CA ASN A 131 15.15 17.34 11.03
C ASN A 131 13.97 18.26 10.71
N LYS A 132 13.87 18.74 9.47
CA LYS A 132 12.75 19.55 9.02
C LYS A 132 11.43 18.78 9.06
N LEU A 133 11.40 17.52 8.59
CA LEU A 133 10.22 16.64 8.72
C LEU A 133 9.77 16.49 10.18
N LYS A 134 10.74 16.32 11.08
CA LYS A 134 10.46 16.21 12.52
C LYS A 134 9.85 17.52 13.08
N THR A 135 10.43 18.66 12.74
CA THR A 135 9.93 19.98 13.15
C THR A 135 8.55 20.27 12.57
N ASP A 136 8.30 19.95 11.31
CA ASP A 136 7.00 20.10 10.66
C ASP A 136 5.93 19.28 11.40
N ARG A 137 6.24 18.04 11.74
CA ARG A 137 5.33 17.17 12.53
C ARG A 137 5.06 17.72 13.93
N GLU A 138 6.10 18.13 14.65
CA GLU A 138 5.98 18.70 16.01
C GLU A 138 5.15 19.98 16.03
N SER A 139 5.22 20.75 14.93
CA SER A 139 4.43 21.98 14.73
C SER A 139 3.01 21.73 14.22
N GLY A 140 2.64 20.47 13.97
CA GLY A 140 1.32 20.11 13.38
C GLY A 140 1.15 20.55 11.92
N ILE A 141 2.24 20.86 11.22
CA ILE A 141 2.23 21.35 9.84
C ILE A 141 2.70 20.22 8.92
N ALA A 142 1.75 19.61 8.20
CA ALA A 142 2.07 18.64 7.15
C ALA A 142 2.50 19.39 5.88
N ARG A 143 3.82 19.56 5.68
CA ARG A 143 4.32 20.27 4.48
C ARG A 143 4.70 19.31 3.37
N ALA A 144 5.74 18.48 3.59
CA ALA A 144 6.24 17.59 2.55
C ALA A 144 5.36 16.35 2.37
N ASP A 145 5.13 15.98 1.12
CA ASP A 145 4.45 14.74 0.74
C ASP A 145 5.43 13.59 0.54
N VAL A 146 6.66 13.91 0.08
CA VAL A 146 7.69 12.93 -0.26
C VAL A 146 9.04 13.36 0.29
N TYR A 147 9.84 12.39 0.72
CA TYR A 147 11.20 12.55 1.20
C TYR A 147 12.16 11.67 0.40
N ILE A 148 13.21 12.27 -0.19
CA ILE A 148 14.21 11.58 -1.01
C ILE A 148 15.61 11.83 -0.42
N PRO A 149 16.06 11.00 0.54
CA PRO A 149 17.41 11.09 1.09
C PRO A 149 18.47 10.46 0.18
N ALA A 150 19.70 10.80 0.43
CA ALA A 150 20.89 10.31 -0.27
C ALA A 150 21.36 8.90 0.19
N ASP A 151 20.84 8.40 1.30
CA ASP A 151 21.15 7.07 1.85
C ASP A 151 19.91 6.54 2.57
N TYR A 152 19.57 5.28 2.30
CA TYR A 152 18.40 4.59 2.84
C TYR A 152 18.36 4.58 4.38
N VAL A 153 19.50 4.66 5.04
CA VAL A 153 19.57 4.74 6.51
C VAL A 153 18.77 5.93 7.09
N TYR A 154 18.62 7.01 6.32
CA TYR A 154 17.78 8.14 6.75
C TYR A 154 16.29 7.84 6.62
N THR A 155 15.91 7.02 5.64
CA THR A 155 14.53 6.55 5.49
C THR A 155 14.15 5.59 6.63
N GLU A 156 15.05 4.64 6.97
CA GLU A 156 14.82 3.72 8.09
C GLU A 156 14.63 4.47 9.41
N ARG A 157 15.46 5.48 9.68
CA ARG A 157 15.32 6.33 10.87
C ARG A 157 14.02 7.13 10.85
N ALA A 158 13.68 7.73 9.70
CA ALA A 158 12.44 8.48 9.56
C ALA A 158 11.20 7.58 9.74
N ALA A 159 11.25 6.33 9.27
CA ALA A 159 10.20 5.35 9.49
C ALA A 159 10.09 4.94 10.97
N ALA A 160 11.22 4.66 11.63
CA ALA A 160 11.25 4.35 13.07
C ALA A 160 10.71 5.51 13.93
N ASP A 161 10.97 6.75 13.52
CA ASP A 161 10.42 7.95 14.16
C ASP A 161 8.94 8.22 13.74
N GLY A 162 8.35 7.37 12.88
CA GLY A 162 6.97 7.52 12.37
C GLY A 162 6.78 8.72 11.44
N LEU A 163 7.83 9.27 10.84
CA LEU A 163 7.79 10.42 9.94
C LEU A 163 7.45 10.03 8.50
N THR A 164 7.77 8.80 8.10
CA THR A 164 7.49 8.23 6.79
C THR A 164 6.73 6.93 6.91
N ALA A 165 5.96 6.60 5.88
CA ALA A 165 5.17 5.38 5.78
C ALA A 165 5.81 4.42 4.77
N GLU A 166 5.38 4.45 3.49
CA GLU A 166 5.92 3.57 2.47
C GLU A 166 7.24 4.13 1.90
N SER A 167 8.16 3.23 1.55
CA SER A 167 9.41 3.63 0.89
C SER A 167 9.82 2.65 -0.20
N MET A 168 10.61 3.14 -1.16
CA MET A 168 11.15 2.35 -2.27
C MET A 168 12.59 2.76 -2.52
N LYS A 169 13.47 1.79 -2.77
CA LYS A 169 14.81 2.05 -3.26
C LYS A 169 14.74 2.38 -4.75
N VAL A 170 15.53 3.36 -5.19
CA VAL A 170 15.50 3.90 -6.56
C VAL A 170 16.78 3.60 -7.31
N ALA A 171 17.91 3.94 -6.70
CA ALA A 171 19.23 3.78 -7.28
C ALA A 171 20.29 3.62 -6.19
N SER A 172 21.49 3.26 -6.56
CA SER A 172 22.63 3.22 -5.65
C SER A 172 23.82 3.98 -6.20
N TRP A 173 24.72 4.36 -5.33
CA TRP A 173 26.01 5.01 -5.55
C TRP A 173 27.02 4.61 -4.48
N LYS A 174 28.26 5.11 -4.60
CA LYS A 174 29.29 4.87 -3.58
C LYS A 174 30.11 6.14 -3.34
N VAL A 175 30.75 6.22 -2.17
CA VAL A 175 31.70 7.28 -1.88
C VAL A 175 33.00 7.01 -2.63
N VAL A 176 33.54 8.05 -3.22
CA VAL A 176 34.85 8.04 -3.90
C VAL A 176 35.66 9.25 -3.45
N PHE A 177 36.95 9.21 -3.63
CA PHE A 177 37.77 10.41 -3.61
C PHE A 177 37.74 11.05 -5.00
N ALA A 178 37.26 12.27 -5.12
CA ALA A 178 37.14 12.99 -6.37
C ALA A 178 38.19 14.10 -6.45
N MET A 179 38.91 14.17 -7.56
CA MET A 179 39.96 15.14 -7.82
C MET A 179 39.66 15.93 -9.09
N LYS A 180 40.39 17.04 -9.34
CA LYS A 180 40.34 17.70 -10.64
C LYS A 180 40.82 16.76 -11.74
N SER A 181 40.24 16.90 -12.94
CA SER A 181 40.58 16.01 -14.08
C SER A 181 42.01 16.16 -14.56
N ASP A 182 42.61 17.33 -14.37
CA ASP A 182 44.02 17.67 -14.72
C ASP A 182 44.99 17.41 -13.56
N SER A 183 44.53 16.89 -12.44
CA SER A 183 45.38 16.53 -11.30
C SER A 183 46.36 15.44 -11.68
N GLY A 184 47.59 15.52 -11.18
CA GLY A 184 48.65 14.56 -11.42
C GLY A 184 48.35 13.13 -10.97
N GLN A 185 49.26 12.49 -10.28
CA GLN A 185 49.13 11.11 -9.81
C GLN A 185 48.03 11.02 -8.77
N SER A 186 47.11 10.05 -8.93
CA SER A 186 46.07 9.75 -7.96
C SER A 186 46.63 8.94 -6.80
N PRO A 187 46.14 9.14 -5.55
CA PRO A 187 46.47 8.25 -4.45
C PRO A 187 45.84 6.87 -4.67
N ASP A 188 46.55 5.79 -4.31
CA ASP A 188 46.06 4.41 -4.42
C ASP A 188 45.28 3.98 -3.15
N ASN A 189 45.46 4.68 -2.03
CA ASN A 189 44.84 4.45 -0.73
C ASN A 189 44.88 5.74 0.09
N VAL A 190 44.26 5.71 1.30
CA VAL A 190 44.18 6.89 2.18
C VAL A 190 45.55 7.27 2.74
N ASP A 191 46.44 6.33 2.99
CA ASP A 191 47.80 6.64 3.46
C ASP A 191 48.58 7.43 2.39
N ALA A 192 48.55 6.99 1.12
CA ALA A 192 49.14 7.73 0.00
C ALA A 192 48.54 9.14 -0.17
N LEU A 193 47.24 9.31 0.09
CA LEU A 193 46.59 10.62 0.08
C LEU A 193 47.17 11.55 1.17
N LEU A 194 47.37 11.02 2.38
CA LEU A 194 47.95 11.76 3.49
C LEU A 194 49.44 12.10 3.26
N GLU A 195 50.22 11.17 2.73
CA GLU A 195 51.66 11.38 2.36
C GLU A 195 51.82 12.47 1.29
N GLN A 196 50.92 12.52 0.28
CA GLN A 196 50.89 13.56 -0.76
C GLN A 196 50.48 14.94 -0.23
N LYS A 197 50.03 15.05 1.01
CA LYS A 197 49.58 16.30 1.67
C LYS A 197 48.56 17.07 0.83
N LEU A 198 47.62 16.36 0.22
CA LEU A 198 46.58 16.96 -0.61
C LEU A 198 45.64 17.82 0.24
N SER A 199 45.31 19.01 -0.27
CA SER A 199 44.30 19.90 0.31
C SER A 199 42.91 19.33 -0.01
N ILE A 200 42.22 18.84 1.01
CA ILE A 200 40.94 18.16 0.84
C ILE A 200 39.80 18.92 1.51
N VAL A 201 38.60 18.74 1.00
CA VAL A 201 37.37 19.22 1.64
C VAL A 201 36.48 18.02 1.98
N LEU A 202 35.69 18.18 3.04
CA LEU A 202 34.75 17.18 3.52
C LEU A 202 33.32 17.70 3.43
N CYS A 203 32.37 16.80 3.42
CA CYS A 203 30.97 17.15 3.67
C CYS A 203 30.64 17.03 5.17
N ASP A 204 29.71 17.86 5.61
CA ASP A 204 29.17 17.80 6.97
C ASP A 204 28.57 16.41 7.25
N PRO A 205 28.75 15.86 8.45
CA PRO A 205 28.12 14.58 8.84
C PRO A 205 26.59 14.55 8.77
N LEU A 206 25.90 15.71 8.72
CA LEU A 206 24.47 15.79 8.41
C LEU A 206 24.17 15.47 6.93
N ALA A 207 25.15 15.59 6.05
CA ALA A 207 25.03 15.10 4.68
C ALA A 207 25.26 13.57 4.65
N GLY A 208 24.47 12.84 3.87
CA GLY A 208 24.61 11.38 3.74
C GLY A 208 26.00 10.93 3.38
N VAL A 209 26.65 11.62 2.43
CA VAL A 209 28.05 11.35 2.04
C VAL A 209 29.03 11.62 3.18
N GLY A 210 28.87 12.71 3.93
CA GLY A 210 29.74 13.02 5.07
C GLY A 210 29.65 11.99 6.17
N GLN A 211 28.43 11.56 6.52
CA GLN A 211 28.20 10.48 7.49
C GLN A 211 28.84 9.16 7.01
N LYS A 212 28.63 8.79 5.74
CA LYS A 212 29.18 7.56 5.17
C LYS A 212 30.69 7.60 5.13
N THR A 213 31.29 8.70 4.66
CA THR A 213 32.75 8.91 4.65
C THR A 213 33.34 8.78 6.03
N LYS A 214 32.79 9.48 7.02
CA LYS A 214 33.24 9.38 8.42
C LYS A 214 33.23 7.94 8.90
N LYS A 215 32.11 7.21 8.71
CA LYS A 215 31.99 5.82 9.13
C LYS A 215 33.05 4.91 8.48
N MET A 216 33.29 5.05 7.17
CA MET A 216 34.27 4.23 6.46
C MET A 216 35.70 4.52 6.96
N LEU A 217 36.07 5.80 7.07
CA LEU A 217 37.39 6.19 7.53
C LEU A 217 37.61 5.94 9.03
N GLN A 218 36.56 5.92 9.85
CA GLN A 218 36.66 5.44 11.24
C GLN A 218 36.94 3.95 11.29
N ASN A 219 36.27 3.14 10.48
CA ASN A 219 36.47 1.70 10.43
C ASN A 219 37.89 1.32 9.98
N SER A 220 38.51 2.10 9.09
CA SER A 220 39.89 1.92 8.64
C SER A 220 40.94 2.65 9.49
N GLY A 221 40.53 3.37 10.53
CA GLY A 221 41.46 4.09 11.43
C GLY A 221 41.95 5.45 10.91
N HIS A 222 41.51 5.90 9.73
CA HIS A 222 42.06 7.11 9.07
C HIS A 222 41.32 8.39 9.38
N TRP A 223 40.12 8.33 10.01
CA TRP A 223 39.26 9.51 10.18
C TRP A 223 39.97 10.69 10.84
N THR A 224 40.69 10.47 11.94
CA THR A 224 41.34 11.56 12.70
C THR A 224 42.38 12.27 11.85
N ALA A 225 43.18 11.55 11.08
CA ALA A 225 44.19 12.12 10.19
C ALA A 225 43.54 12.92 9.04
N ILE A 226 42.53 12.37 8.40
CA ILE A 226 41.78 13.06 7.33
C ILE A 226 41.06 14.30 7.86
N GLU A 227 40.42 14.20 9.03
CA GLU A 227 39.76 15.34 9.65
C GLU A 227 40.74 16.48 9.99
N ALA A 228 41.97 16.16 10.40
CA ALA A 228 43.01 17.14 10.69
C ALA A 228 43.58 17.81 9.41
N THR A 229 43.52 17.17 8.26
CA THR A 229 44.04 17.70 6.99
C THR A 229 43.01 18.44 6.14
N LYS A 230 41.72 18.39 6.52
CA LYS A 230 40.66 19.09 5.79
C LYS A 230 40.85 20.61 5.82
N THR A 231 40.64 21.25 4.70
CA THR A 231 40.71 22.73 4.57
C THR A 231 39.35 23.40 4.77
N ALA A 232 38.27 22.67 4.47
CA ALA A 232 36.90 23.18 4.66
C ALA A 232 35.91 22.01 4.84
N THR A 233 34.73 22.33 5.37
CA THR A 233 33.57 21.43 5.45
C THR A 233 32.38 22.11 4.77
N PHE A 234 31.69 21.38 3.89
CA PHE A 234 30.53 21.87 3.15
C PHE A 234 29.23 21.18 3.60
N PRO A 235 28.12 21.92 3.68
CA PRO A 235 26.83 21.35 4.09
C PRO A 235 26.24 20.36 3.08
N THR A 236 26.61 20.50 1.79
CA THR A 236 26.11 19.62 0.72
C THR A 236 27.24 19.06 -0.14
N VAL A 237 27.00 17.89 -0.74
CA VAL A 237 27.93 17.25 -1.66
C VAL A 237 28.14 18.07 -2.93
N THR A 238 27.15 18.83 -3.35
CA THR A 238 27.20 19.68 -4.55
C THR A 238 28.17 20.83 -4.34
N GLU A 239 28.14 21.47 -3.15
CA GLU A 239 29.07 22.55 -2.79
C GLU A 239 30.51 22.03 -2.66
N ALA A 240 30.71 20.84 -2.06
CA ALA A 240 32.03 20.22 -2.00
C ALA A 240 32.60 19.89 -3.40
N ALA A 241 31.77 19.34 -4.31
CA ALA A 241 32.16 19.08 -5.69
C ALA A 241 32.52 20.38 -6.45
N LEU A 242 31.73 21.43 -6.25
CA LEU A 242 32.00 22.76 -6.84
C LEU A 242 33.29 23.35 -6.31
N ALA A 243 33.57 23.23 -5.01
CA ALA A 243 34.81 23.69 -4.42
C ALA A 243 36.04 22.99 -5.01
N VAL A 244 35.98 21.67 -5.26
CA VAL A 244 37.06 20.95 -5.96
C VAL A 244 37.21 21.46 -7.39
N LYS A 245 36.11 21.69 -8.10
CA LYS A 245 36.15 22.10 -9.52
C LYS A 245 36.70 23.50 -9.70
N GLU A 246 36.24 24.48 -8.91
CA GLU A 246 36.50 25.91 -9.14
C GLU A 246 37.70 26.45 -8.32
N ASN A 247 37.99 25.92 -7.13
CA ASN A 247 39.04 26.44 -6.27
C ASN A 247 40.40 25.80 -6.59
N ALA A 248 41.38 26.61 -7.04
CA ALA A 248 42.73 26.16 -7.36
C ALA A 248 43.47 25.51 -6.18
N GLY A 249 43.19 25.94 -4.95
CA GLY A 249 43.83 25.39 -3.75
C GLY A 249 43.18 24.12 -3.19
N THR A 250 42.10 23.62 -3.79
CA THR A 250 41.43 22.37 -3.37
C THR A 250 41.79 21.24 -4.33
N HIS A 251 42.45 20.19 -3.82
CA HIS A 251 42.87 19.04 -4.64
C HIS A 251 41.77 17.98 -4.78
N GLY A 252 40.97 17.74 -3.75
CA GLY A 252 39.93 16.74 -3.82
C GLY A 252 38.93 16.75 -2.66
N ALA A 253 37.92 15.89 -2.78
CA ALA A 253 36.86 15.70 -1.80
C ALA A 253 36.39 14.25 -1.77
N PHE A 254 35.91 13.81 -0.61
CA PHE A 254 35.15 12.57 -0.50
C PHE A 254 33.68 12.86 -0.81
N ILE A 255 33.23 12.41 -1.99
CA ILE A 255 31.87 12.67 -2.51
C ILE A 255 31.29 11.42 -3.19
N TRP A 256 30.02 11.46 -3.57
CA TRP A 256 29.39 10.41 -4.34
C TRP A 256 29.97 10.33 -5.76
N ASP A 257 30.19 9.12 -6.26
CA ASP A 257 30.77 8.86 -7.59
C ASP A 257 29.95 9.47 -8.74
N SER A 258 28.61 9.40 -8.67
CA SER A 258 27.73 10.04 -9.66
C SER A 258 27.90 11.56 -9.66
N VAL A 259 28.01 12.19 -8.49
CA VAL A 259 28.23 13.63 -8.39
C VAL A 259 29.62 14.01 -8.93
N ALA A 260 30.65 13.23 -8.61
CA ALA A 260 31.99 13.45 -9.18
C ALA A 260 31.94 13.48 -10.70
N ARG A 261 31.30 12.49 -11.34
CA ARG A 261 31.13 12.41 -12.80
C ARG A 261 30.34 13.58 -13.37
N GLN A 262 29.22 13.99 -12.71
CA GLN A 262 28.39 15.12 -13.13
C GLN A 262 29.13 16.47 -13.11
N PHE A 263 30.14 16.62 -12.25
CA PHE A 263 30.98 17.82 -12.19
C PHE A 263 32.24 17.70 -13.07
N GLY A 264 32.44 16.58 -13.76
CA GLY A 264 33.62 16.33 -14.60
C GLY A 264 34.90 16.12 -13.78
N LEU A 265 34.78 15.64 -12.54
CA LEU A 265 35.91 15.33 -11.67
C LEU A 265 36.44 13.92 -11.94
N LYS A 266 37.73 13.72 -11.73
CA LYS A 266 38.40 12.42 -11.78
C LYS A 266 37.97 11.60 -10.56
N VAL A 267 37.40 10.42 -10.79
CA VAL A 267 37.02 9.47 -9.74
C VAL A 267 38.23 8.63 -9.36
N VAL A 268 38.55 8.60 -8.09
CA VAL A 268 39.60 7.76 -7.49
C VAL A 268 38.93 6.82 -6.50
N GLU A 269 39.00 5.52 -6.78
CA GLU A 269 38.47 4.47 -5.90
C GLU A 269 39.59 4.11 -4.89
N LEU A 270 39.25 4.24 -3.59
CA LEU A 270 40.17 3.89 -2.51
C LEU A 270 39.66 2.61 -1.82
N PRO A 271 40.54 1.65 -1.48
CA PRO A 271 40.14 0.39 -0.83
C PRO A 271 39.31 0.59 0.44
N GLU A 272 39.61 1.64 1.22
CA GLU A 272 38.95 1.98 2.46
C GLU A 272 37.47 2.41 2.26
N LEU A 273 37.09 2.72 1.01
CA LEU A 273 35.75 3.13 0.63
C LEU A 273 34.97 2.05 -0.12
N GLU A 274 35.53 0.86 -0.33
CA GLU A 274 34.91 -0.19 -1.15
C GLU A 274 33.48 -0.56 -0.66
N SER A 275 33.30 -0.65 0.65
CA SER A 275 31.99 -0.97 1.28
C SER A 275 31.09 0.25 1.50
N SER A 276 31.38 1.39 0.85
CA SER A 276 30.65 2.65 1.04
C SER A 276 29.36 2.77 0.25
N LYS A 277 28.89 1.68 -0.40
CA LYS A 277 27.63 1.69 -1.17
C LYS A 277 26.47 2.22 -0.31
N ALA A 278 25.65 3.08 -0.90
CA ALA A 278 24.44 3.61 -0.32
C ALA A 278 23.29 3.51 -1.34
N ASP A 279 22.09 3.21 -0.84
CA ASP A 279 20.89 3.16 -1.67
C ASP A 279 20.12 4.49 -1.51
N ILE A 280 19.81 5.13 -2.62
CA ILE A 280 18.91 6.26 -2.71
C ILE A 280 17.49 5.70 -2.62
N SER A 281 16.64 6.33 -1.82
CA SER A 281 15.25 5.93 -1.65
C SER A 281 14.30 7.10 -1.79
N VAL A 282 13.05 6.79 -2.07
CA VAL A 282 11.92 7.69 -2.00
C VAL A 282 10.95 7.18 -0.94
N ALA A 283 10.52 8.05 -0.04
CA ALA A 283 9.58 7.71 1.02
C ALA A 283 8.39 8.67 1.01
N VAL A 284 7.19 8.14 1.22
CA VAL A 284 5.97 8.93 1.42
C VAL A 284 5.89 9.35 2.88
N THR A 285 5.64 10.63 3.16
CA THR A 285 5.53 11.11 4.54
C THR A 285 4.25 10.62 5.20
N SER A 286 4.32 10.34 6.49
CA SER A 286 3.13 9.89 7.26
C SER A 286 2.07 10.98 7.40
N SER A 287 2.46 12.26 7.26
CA SER A 287 1.61 13.43 7.43
C SER A 287 0.95 13.91 6.14
N THR A 288 1.28 13.34 4.97
CA THR A 288 0.72 13.79 3.69
C THR A 288 -0.80 13.62 3.64
N ALA A 289 -1.49 14.66 3.16
CA ALA A 289 -2.91 14.60 2.82
C ALA A 289 -3.15 13.92 1.45
N ARG A 290 -2.10 13.69 0.65
CA ARG A 290 -2.14 13.21 -0.75
C ARG A 290 -1.39 11.88 -0.95
N PRO A 291 -1.59 10.85 -0.10
CA PRO A 291 -0.75 9.65 -0.11
C PRO A 291 -0.77 8.90 -1.45
N SER A 292 -1.92 8.82 -2.12
CA SER A 292 -2.02 8.13 -3.42
C SER A 292 -1.23 8.84 -4.53
N LYS A 293 -1.21 10.18 -4.55
CA LYS A 293 -0.40 10.96 -5.50
C LYS A 293 1.09 10.85 -5.18
N ALA A 294 1.45 10.92 -3.90
CA ALA A 294 2.83 10.74 -3.43
C ALA A 294 3.38 9.34 -3.76
N LEU A 295 2.60 8.28 -3.52
CA LEU A 295 2.94 6.90 -3.90
C LEU A 295 3.08 6.74 -5.42
N LYS A 296 2.23 7.40 -6.20
CA LYS A 296 2.33 7.39 -7.66
C LYS A 296 3.65 7.99 -8.14
N PHE A 297 4.07 9.12 -7.56
CA PHE A 297 5.38 9.73 -7.84
C PHE A 297 6.54 8.84 -7.36
N ALA A 298 6.44 8.23 -6.19
CA ALA A 298 7.44 7.31 -5.67
C ALA A 298 7.61 6.08 -6.57
N ARG A 299 6.51 5.47 -7.05
CA ARG A 299 6.55 4.36 -8.01
C ARG A 299 7.13 4.79 -9.36
N TYR A 300 6.83 6.02 -9.83
CA TYR A 300 7.40 6.55 -11.07
C TYR A 300 8.91 6.71 -10.96
N LEU A 301 9.41 7.23 -9.83
CA LEU A 301 10.84 7.32 -9.54
C LEU A 301 11.55 5.96 -9.49
N ALA A 302 10.89 4.94 -8.92
CA ALA A 302 11.46 3.62 -8.74
C ALA A 302 11.30 2.71 -9.97
N ALA A 303 10.43 3.07 -10.93
CA ALA A 303 10.18 2.23 -12.09
C ALA A 303 11.36 2.25 -13.08
N PRO A 304 11.83 1.06 -13.55
CA PRO A 304 12.98 0.95 -14.43
C PRO A 304 12.89 1.84 -15.69
N SER A 305 11.75 1.81 -16.40
CA SER A 305 11.53 2.57 -17.66
C SER A 305 11.15 4.04 -17.45
N LYS A 306 11.18 4.55 -16.23
CA LYS A 306 10.88 5.94 -15.87
C LYS A 306 12.06 6.57 -15.14
N GLY A 307 12.02 6.58 -13.80
CA GLY A 307 13.13 7.09 -13.00
C GLY A 307 14.41 6.31 -13.20
N GLY A 308 14.35 4.97 -13.31
CA GLY A 308 15.51 4.11 -13.51
C GLY A 308 16.38 4.55 -14.70
N ASP A 309 15.78 4.74 -15.88
CA ASP A 309 16.49 5.22 -17.09
C ASP A 309 17.13 6.61 -16.87
N VAL A 310 16.43 7.51 -16.18
CA VAL A 310 16.95 8.85 -15.88
C VAL A 310 18.13 8.77 -14.90
N PHE A 311 18.00 7.98 -13.83
CA PHE A 311 19.08 7.80 -12.88
C PHE A 311 20.32 7.19 -13.55
N ALA A 312 20.14 6.20 -14.46
CA ALA A 312 21.23 5.62 -15.24
C ALA A 312 21.93 6.68 -16.11
N ALA A 313 21.17 7.53 -16.81
CA ALA A 313 21.70 8.61 -17.64
C ALA A 313 22.52 9.64 -16.83
N HIS A 314 22.20 9.80 -15.54
CA HIS A 314 22.93 10.64 -14.60
C HIS A 314 24.05 9.89 -13.84
N ASN A 315 24.49 8.72 -14.31
CA ASN A 315 25.56 7.90 -13.74
C ASN A 315 25.28 7.32 -12.35
N TYR A 316 24.01 7.12 -11.98
CA TYR A 316 23.64 6.28 -10.84
C TYR A 316 23.48 4.83 -11.28
N GLN A 317 23.48 3.91 -10.34
CA GLN A 317 23.15 2.51 -10.58
C GLN A 317 21.68 2.26 -10.20
N PRO A 318 20.74 2.12 -11.16
CA PRO A 318 19.35 1.88 -10.85
C PRO A 318 19.16 0.58 -10.09
N ILE A 319 18.20 0.58 -9.16
CA ILE A 319 17.73 -0.62 -8.47
C ILE A 319 16.47 -1.09 -9.18
N SER A 320 16.37 -2.40 -9.44
CA SER A 320 15.16 -2.97 -10.06
C SER A 320 13.93 -2.72 -9.19
N GLY A 321 12.87 -2.25 -9.80
CA GLY A 321 11.59 -1.94 -9.15
C GLY A 321 10.41 -2.52 -9.94
N ASP A 322 9.20 -2.08 -9.57
CA ASP A 322 7.98 -2.46 -10.26
C ASP A 322 7.96 -1.91 -11.69
N VAL A 323 7.38 -2.65 -12.63
CA VAL A 323 7.06 -2.12 -13.97
C VAL A 323 6.09 -0.94 -13.81
N TRP A 324 6.34 0.14 -14.55
CA TRP A 324 5.47 1.30 -14.48
C TRP A 324 4.07 1.01 -15.03
N ALA A 325 3.08 1.27 -14.20
CA ALA A 325 1.68 1.34 -14.59
C ALA A 325 0.97 2.45 -13.80
N LEU A 326 0.10 3.21 -14.45
CA LEU A 326 -0.69 4.26 -13.79
C LEU A 326 -1.57 3.66 -12.70
N ASN A 327 -2.23 2.55 -13.00
CA ASN A 327 -3.06 1.75 -12.10
C ASN A 327 -2.60 0.29 -12.19
N PRO A 328 -1.56 -0.11 -11.44
CA PRO A 328 -1.07 -1.49 -11.47
C PRO A 328 -2.17 -2.46 -11.02
N LYS A 329 -2.14 -3.66 -11.58
CA LYS A 329 -3.13 -4.70 -11.30
C LYS A 329 -2.43 -5.93 -10.74
N LEU A 330 -2.80 -6.31 -9.52
CA LEU A 330 -2.35 -7.54 -8.86
C LEU A 330 -3.46 -8.59 -8.90
N ARG A 331 -3.06 -9.87 -8.96
CA ARG A 331 -3.95 -11.01 -8.72
C ARG A 331 -3.54 -11.74 -7.45
N ILE A 332 -4.52 -12.01 -6.59
CA ILE A 332 -4.37 -12.82 -5.39
C ILE A 332 -5.21 -14.06 -5.53
N ASP A 333 -4.60 -15.23 -5.43
CA ASP A 333 -5.32 -16.47 -5.20
C ASP A 333 -5.37 -16.71 -3.68
N CYS A 334 -6.58 -16.77 -3.11
CA CYS A 334 -6.79 -16.71 -1.67
C CYS A 334 -7.69 -17.84 -1.17
N GLY A 335 -7.25 -18.54 -0.16
CA GLY A 335 -8.06 -19.51 0.54
C GLY A 335 -9.32 -18.88 1.13
N GLY A 336 -10.48 -19.48 0.87
CA GLY A 336 -11.79 -18.89 1.16
C GLY A 336 -12.03 -18.48 2.62
N VAL A 337 -11.36 -19.13 3.58
CA VAL A 337 -11.45 -18.81 5.02
C VAL A 337 -11.02 -17.37 5.33
N ASN A 338 -10.08 -16.83 4.55
CA ASN A 338 -9.48 -15.51 4.78
C ASN A 338 -10.36 -14.34 4.30
N ARG A 339 -11.39 -14.61 3.50
CA ARG A 339 -12.14 -13.61 2.75
C ARG A 339 -12.57 -12.42 3.60
N GLU A 340 -13.34 -12.66 4.65
CA GLU A 340 -13.90 -11.61 5.49
C GLU A 340 -12.82 -10.81 6.23
N ALA A 341 -11.73 -11.47 6.61
CA ALA A 341 -10.63 -10.84 7.34
C ALA A 341 -9.83 -9.84 6.48
N ILE A 342 -9.71 -10.09 5.16
CA ILE A 342 -8.84 -9.31 4.29
C ILE A 342 -9.58 -8.31 3.39
N GLU A 343 -10.87 -8.48 3.07
CA GLU A 343 -11.61 -7.65 2.09
C GLU A 343 -11.46 -6.14 2.37
N LYS A 344 -11.62 -5.74 3.63
CA LYS A 344 -11.48 -4.33 4.02
C LYS A 344 -10.04 -3.85 3.89
N THR A 345 -9.05 -4.67 4.25
CA THR A 345 -7.62 -4.36 4.11
C THR A 345 -7.24 -4.18 2.65
N ILE A 346 -7.72 -5.06 1.77
CA ILE A 346 -7.53 -4.97 0.30
C ILE A 346 -8.12 -3.67 -0.24
N LYS A 347 -9.36 -3.35 0.13
CA LYS A 347 -10.04 -2.11 -0.34
C LYS A 347 -9.28 -0.84 0.07
N GLU A 348 -8.84 -0.76 1.32
CA GLU A 348 -8.05 0.37 1.82
C GLU A 348 -6.70 0.49 1.11
N PHE A 349 -6.05 -0.66 0.86
CA PHE A 349 -4.78 -0.70 0.14
C PHE A 349 -4.94 -0.23 -1.32
N GLN A 350 -5.98 -0.71 -2.03
CA GLN A 350 -6.28 -0.27 -3.40
C GLN A 350 -6.47 1.25 -3.50
N GLN A 351 -7.20 1.83 -2.55
CA GLN A 351 -7.44 3.27 -2.49
C GLN A 351 -6.13 4.04 -2.25
N ARG A 352 -5.31 3.57 -1.32
CA ARG A 352 -4.05 4.23 -0.96
C ARG A 352 -3.01 4.14 -2.08
N GLU A 353 -2.83 2.97 -2.68
CA GLU A 353 -1.84 2.72 -3.73
C GLU A 353 -2.32 3.11 -5.14
N SER A 354 -3.59 3.47 -5.32
CA SER A 354 -4.21 3.64 -6.65
C SER A 354 -3.92 2.43 -7.55
N CYS A 355 -4.27 1.24 -7.07
CA CYS A 355 -4.09 -0.03 -7.78
C CYS A 355 -5.40 -0.82 -7.81
N THR A 356 -5.46 -1.84 -8.63
CA THR A 356 -6.55 -2.82 -8.64
C THR A 356 -6.03 -4.17 -8.16
N ILE A 357 -6.80 -4.85 -7.31
CA ILE A 357 -6.47 -6.19 -6.82
C ILE A 357 -7.65 -7.11 -7.13
N ASP A 358 -7.41 -8.09 -8.01
CA ASP A 358 -8.37 -9.15 -8.28
C ASP A 358 -8.10 -10.31 -7.32
N VAL A 359 -9.08 -10.64 -6.48
CA VAL A 359 -8.96 -11.76 -5.53
C VAL A 359 -9.82 -12.92 -5.98
N VAL A 360 -9.19 -14.07 -6.16
CA VAL A 360 -9.86 -15.35 -6.46
C VAL A 360 -9.97 -16.15 -5.18
N TYR A 361 -11.17 -16.27 -4.64
CA TYR A 361 -11.45 -17.08 -3.45
C TYR A 361 -11.89 -18.47 -3.82
N ALA A 362 -11.17 -19.50 -3.32
CA ALA A 362 -11.55 -20.90 -3.49
C ALA A 362 -10.89 -21.79 -2.42
N GLY A 363 -11.17 -23.08 -2.44
CA GLY A 363 -10.40 -24.06 -1.68
C GLY A 363 -8.96 -24.14 -2.19
N CYS A 364 -7.98 -24.24 -1.28
CA CYS A 364 -6.57 -24.22 -1.67
C CYS A 364 -6.18 -25.35 -2.62
N GLY A 365 -6.82 -26.52 -2.51
CA GLY A 365 -6.61 -27.63 -3.47
C GLY A 365 -7.00 -27.23 -4.90
N THR A 366 -8.14 -26.54 -5.06
CA THR A 366 -8.61 -26.02 -6.36
C THR A 366 -7.65 -24.96 -6.90
N LEU A 367 -7.18 -24.03 -6.06
CA LEU A 367 -6.24 -22.98 -6.47
C LEU A 367 -4.90 -23.59 -6.95
N VAL A 368 -4.34 -24.51 -6.19
CA VAL A 368 -3.10 -25.21 -6.58
C VAL A 368 -3.30 -26.01 -7.87
N GLY A 369 -4.44 -26.70 -8.03
CA GLY A 369 -4.78 -27.39 -9.27
C GLY A 369 -4.76 -26.47 -10.49
N LYS A 370 -5.36 -25.27 -10.38
CA LYS A 370 -5.34 -24.25 -11.44
C LYS A 370 -3.93 -23.72 -11.74
N MET A 371 -3.10 -23.50 -10.71
CA MET A 371 -1.70 -23.10 -10.91
C MET A 371 -0.91 -24.18 -11.67
N GLN A 372 -1.17 -25.48 -11.39
CA GLN A 372 -0.50 -26.60 -12.05
C GLN A 372 -0.90 -26.75 -13.53
N THR A 373 -2.14 -26.46 -13.90
CA THR A 373 -2.57 -26.48 -15.32
C THR A 373 -1.96 -25.33 -16.12
N GLY A 374 -1.56 -24.23 -15.46
CA GLY A 374 -0.94 -23.08 -16.10
C GLY A 374 -1.90 -22.18 -16.87
N ASP A 375 -3.19 -22.47 -16.89
CA ASP A 375 -4.20 -21.75 -17.71
C ASP A 375 -4.28 -20.25 -17.44
N GLN A 376 -3.95 -19.82 -16.23
CA GLN A 376 -3.99 -18.41 -15.81
C GLN A 376 -2.62 -17.88 -15.33
N GLY A 377 -1.57 -18.68 -15.43
CA GLY A 377 -0.27 -18.36 -14.83
C GLY A 377 -0.31 -18.31 -13.29
N LEU A 378 0.81 -17.98 -12.68
CA LEU A 378 0.89 -17.79 -11.23
C LEU A 378 0.20 -16.48 -10.80
N PRO A 379 -0.46 -16.43 -9.62
CA PRO A 379 -0.91 -15.17 -9.04
C PRO A 379 0.30 -14.34 -8.59
N ASP A 380 0.11 -13.03 -8.39
CA ASP A 380 1.13 -12.18 -7.76
C ASP A 380 1.34 -12.53 -6.29
N LEU A 381 0.24 -12.88 -5.57
CA LEU A 381 0.28 -13.38 -4.21
C LEU A 381 -0.59 -14.65 -4.08
N PHE A 382 -0.13 -15.57 -3.26
CA PHE A 382 -0.92 -16.71 -2.82
C PHE A 382 -1.10 -16.65 -1.30
N MET A 383 -2.35 -16.63 -0.84
CA MET A 383 -2.70 -16.66 0.57
C MET A 383 -3.42 -17.99 0.87
N THR A 384 -2.81 -18.80 1.73
CA THR A 384 -3.28 -20.16 1.98
C THR A 384 -4.35 -20.25 3.08
N CYS A 385 -5.12 -21.32 3.07
CA CYS A 385 -5.90 -21.73 4.26
C CYS A 385 -5.03 -22.47 5.27
N ASP A 386 -3.94 -23.09 4.80
CA ASP A 386 -2.97 -23.80 5.62
C ASP A 386 -1.60 -23.81 4.92
N ALA A 387 -0.54 -23.65 5.71
CA ALA A 387 0.84 -23.54 5.25
C ALA A 387 1.30 -24.75 4.40
N SER A 388 0.78 -25.94 4.63
CA SER A 388 1.10 -27.15 3.89
C SER A 388 0.91 -27.05 2.37
N TYR A 389 0.08 -26.11 1.92
CA TYR A 389 -0.11 -25.86 0.47
C TYR A 389 1.07 -25.15 -0.19
N LEU A 390 1.79 -24.28 0.53
CA LEU A 390 3.06 -23.72 0.02
C LEU A 390 4.12 -24.82 -0.10
N ASP A 391 4.22 -25.72 0.88
CA ASP A 391 5.10 -26.88 0.82
C ASP A 391 4.75 -27.81 -0.37
N MET A 392 3.45 -28.00 -0.60
CA MET A 392 2.97 -28.80 -1.74
C MET A 392 3.37 -28.16 -3.07
N ILE A 393 3.21 -26.85 -3.22
CA ILE A 393 3.62 -26.12 -4.42
C ILE A 393 5.14 -26.20 -4.60
N GLN A 394 5.91 -26.01 -3.53
CA GLN A 394 7.37 -26.15 -3.59
C GLN A 394 7.80 -27.50 -4.12
N LYS A 395 7.19 -28.59 -3.62
CA LYS A 395 7.52 -29.96 -4.05
C LYS A 395 7.10 -30.25 -5.50
N LYS A 396 5.96 -29.70 -5.95
CA LYS A 396 5.38 -30.02 -7.26
C LYS A 396 5.77 -29.05 -8.38
N MET A 397 6.09 -27.79 -8.06
CA MET A 397 6.28 -26.71 -9.04
C MET A 397 7.62 -25.99 -8.91
N GLY A 398 8.54 -26.44 -8.04
CA GLY A 398 9.90 -25.91 -7.94
C GLY A 398 10.01 -24.54 -7.25
N ASN A 399 9.24 -24.29 -6.22
CA ASN A 399 9.31 -23.09 -5.38
C ASN A 399 9.12 -21.75 -6.14
N PRO A 400 7.95 -21.53 -6.76
CA PRO A 400 7.68 -20.32 -7.53
C PRO A 400 7.40 -19.07 -6.66
N PHE A 401 7.16 -19.24 -5.36
CA PHE A 401 6.93 -18.17 -4.41
C PHE A 401 8.19 -17.82 -3.62
N GLY A 402 8.27 -16.57 -3.14
CA GLY A 402 9.29 -16.10 -2.22
C GLY A 402 9.06 -16.60 -0.78
N PRO A 403 9.79 -16.05 0.20
CA PRO A 403 9.52 -16.29 1.61
C PRO A 403 8.06 -15.95 1.94
N ASP A 404 7.44 -16.78 2.75
CA ASP A 404 6.08 -16.57 3.21
C ASP A 404 6.04 -15.88 4.58
N VAL A 405 4.94 -15.20 4.82
CA VAL A 405 4.62 -14.60 6.12
C VAL A 405 3.47 -15.38 6.73
N ARG A 406 3.68 -15.90 7.93
CA ARG A 406 2.66 -16.54 8.74
C ARG A 406 1.80 -15.43 9.36
N LEU A 407 0.50 -15.39 9.04
CA LEU A 407 -0.39 -14.30 9.50
C LEU A 407 -1.25 -14.71 10.68
N SER A 408 -1.93 -15.84 10.58
CA SER A 408 -2.94 -16.25 11.56
C SER A 408 -3.09 -17.76 11.60
N SER A 409 -3.83 -18.23 12.60
CA SER A 409 -4.32 -19.61 12.63
C SER A 409 -5.79 -19.65 13.04
N THR A 410 -6.48 -20.74 12.70
CA THR A 410 -7.85 -21.00 13.11
C THR A 410 -8.04 -22.50 13.32
N ARG A 411 -8.94 -22.85 14.26
CA ARG A 411 -9.24 -24.24 14.59
C ARG A 411 -10.42 -24.77 13.77
N ILE A 412 -10.41 -26.04 13.43
CA ILE A 412 -11.58 -26.75 12.91
C ILE A 412 -12.49 -27.09 14.08
N VAL A 413 -13.79 -26.83 13.90
CA VAL A 413 -14.85 -27.09 14.89
C VAL A 413 -16.03 -27.79 14.22
N MET A 414 -16.87 -28.41 15.01
CA MET A 414 -18.15 -28.95 14.57
C MET A 414 -19.25 -27.92 14.87
N LEU A 415 -19.83 -27.31 13.84
CA LEU A 415 -20.95 -26.39 13.94
C LEU A 415 -22.24 -27.18 14.11
N VAL A 416 -23.02 -26.86 15.15
CA VAL A 416 -24.31 -27.48 15.49
C VAL A 416 -25.38 -26.41 15.74
N ALA A 417 -26.63 -26.81 15.63
CA ALA A 417 -27.74 -25.93 16.03
C ALA A 417 -27.69 -25.59 17.54
N LYS A 418 -28.22 -24.43 17.90
CA LYS A 418 -28.25 -23.97 19.29
C LYS A 418 -28.84 -25.02 20.24
N GLY A 419 -28.15 -25.21 21.37
CA GLY A 419 -28.51 -26.22 22.37
C GLY A 419 -28.10 -27.62 21.97
N ASN A 420 -27.36 -27.79 20.86
CA ASN A 420 -26.82 -29.08 20.40
C ASN A 420 -27.83 -30.26 20.49
N PRO A 421 -28.96 -30.20 19.76
CA PRO A 421 -30.08 -31.15 19.92
C PRO A 421 -29.69 -32.60 19.59
N MET A 422 -28.59 -32.81 18.86
CA MET A 422 -28.06 -34.13 18.53
C MET A 422 -27.00 -34.63 19.53
N GLU A 423 -26.75 -33.87 20.61
CA GLU A 423 -25.79 -34.19 21.69
C GLU A 423 -24.37 -34.58 21.18
N ILE A 424 -23.91 -33.91 20.13
CA ILE A 424 -22.59 -34.14 19.50
C ILE A 424 -21.51 -33.55 20.40
N GLN A 425 -20.60 -34.36 20.92
CA GLN A 425 -19.50 -33.94 21.79
C GLN A 425 -18.12 -34.23 21.23
N SER A 426 -18.02 -35.14 20.26
CA SER A 426 -16.75 -35.59 19.67
C SER A 426 -16.91 -36.00 18.21
N LEU A 427 -15.79 -36.12 17.50
CA LEU A 427 -15.76 -36.67 16.12
C LEU A 427 -16.34 -38.07 16.00
N LYS A 428 -16.33 -38.87 17.08
CA LYS A 428 -16.90 -40.22 17.07
C LYS A 428 -18.43 -40.16 16.94
N ASP A 429 -19.09 -39.16 17.48
CA ASP A 429 -20.53 -39.00 17.43
C ASP A 429 -21.04 -38.74 16.02
N LEU A 430 -20.16 -38.27 15.10
CA LEU A 430 -20.49 -38.13 13.68
C LEU A 430 -20.85 -39.45 13.00
N GLY A 431 -20.46 -40.59 13.59
CA GLY A 431 -20.81 -41.93 13.13
C GLY A 431 -22.17 -42.42 13.63
N ASN A 432 -22.92 -41.67 14.43
CA ASN A 432 -24.24 -42.06 14.91
C ASN A 432 -25.25 -42.20 13.74
N PRO A 433 -26.01 -43.30 13.67
CA PRO A 433 -26.90 -43.55 12.53
C PRO A 433 -27.93 -42.44 12.33
N GLY A 434 -28.11 -42.02 11.08
CA GLY A 434 -29.11 -41.02 10.68
C GLY A 434 -28.72 -39.56 10.88
N LEU A 435 -27.51 -39.28 11.35
CA LEU A 435 -26.98 -37.94 11.44
C LEU A 435 -26.65 -37.39 10.04
N ARG A 436 -26.99 -36.13 9.78
CA ARG A 436 -26.69 -35.45 8.50
C ARG A 436 -25.46 -34.58 8.65
N VAL A 437 -24.32 -35.10 8.17
CA VAL A 437 -23.01 -34.44 8.29
C VAL A 437 -22.68 -33.67 7.02
N GLY A 438 -22.29 -32.40 7.20
CA GLY A 438 -21.70 -31.57 6.16
C GLY A 438 -20.18 -31.47 6.30
N THR A 439 -19.45 -31.67 5.20
CA THR A 439 -18.01 -31.51 5.12
C THR A 439 -17.63 -30.79 3.81
N THR A 440 -16.35 -30.45 3.64
CA THR A 440 -15.86 -29.97 2.35
C THR A 440 -15.10 -31.08 1.60
N ASP A 441 -14.99 -30.95 0.27
CA ASP A 441 -14.29 -31.95 -0.57
C ASP A 441 -12.79 -32.00 -0.16
N PRO A 442 -12.29 -33.18 0.26
CA PRO A 442 -10.90 -33.34 0.71
C PRO A 442 -9.86 -33.15 -0.40
N LYS A 443 -10.25 -33.20 -1.69
CA LYS A 443 -9.35 -32.93 -2.81
C LYS A 443 -9.29 -31.47 -3.18
N ALA A 444 -10.38 -30.73 -2.96
CA ALA A 444 -10.52 -29.33 -3.35
C ALA A 444 -10.23 -28.36 -2.19
N SER A 445 -10.45 -28.79 -0.94
CA SER A 445 -10.42 -27.94 0.24
C SER A 445 -9.45 -28.46 1.31
N THR A 446 -8.68 -27.54 1.90
CA THR A 446 -7.86 -27.79 3.11
C THR A 446 -8.71 -28.31 4.26
N LEU A 447 -9.82 -27.63 4.54
CA LEU A 447 -10.76 -28.06 5.58
C LEU A 447 -11.22 -29.49 5.38
N GLY A 448 -11.58 -29.88 4.14
CA GLY A 448 -11.97 -31.25 3.80
C GLY A 448 -10.85 -32.25 4.02
N ALA A 449 -9.64 -31.94 3.55
CA ALA A 449 -8.48 -32.81 3.75
C ALA A 449 -8.19 -33.06 5.22
N MET A 450 -8.12 -31.98 6.03
CA MET A 450 -7.87 -32.05 7.47
C MET A 450 -9.02 -32.74 8.22
N SER A 451 -10.28 -32.39 7.93
CA SER A 451 -11.46 -33.02 8.55
C SER A 451 -11.53 -34.50 8.31
N HIS A 452 -11.32 -34.94 7.06
CA HIS A 452 -11.29 -36.39 6.72
C HIS A 452 -10.12 -37.11 7.39
N GLN A 453 -8.96 -36.46 7.56
CA GLN A 453 -7.83 -37.01 8.30
C GLN A 453 -8.20 -37.22 9.78
N LEU A 454 -8.74 -36.15 10.43
CA LEU A 454 -9.19 -36.20 11.83
C LEU A 454 -10.25 -37.28 12.06
N ILE A 455 -11.24 -37.45 11.15
CA ILE A 455 -12.25 -38.49 11.22
C ILE A 455 -11.62 -39.88 11.09
N ARG A 456 -10.65 -40.10 10.18
CA ARG A 456 -9.93 -41.39 10.05
C ARG A 456 -9.22 -41.77 11.36
N GLU A 457 -8.64 -40.83 12.06
CA GLU A 457 -7.94 -41.08 13.33
C GLU A 457 -8.87 -41.57 14.45
N THR A 458 -10.19 -41.31 14.36
CA THR A 458 -11.20 -41.87 15.28
C THR A 458 -11.42 -43.39 15.11
N GLY A 459 -11.00 -43.97 13.98
CA GLY A 459 -11.30 -45.34 13.59
C GLY A 459 -12.74 -45.59 13.10
N GLN A 460 -13.58 -44.55 12.97
CA GLN A 460 -14.99 -44.63 12.58
C GLN A 460 -15.27 -44.02 11.20
N PHE A 461 -14.26 -43.89 10.35
CA PHE A 461 -14.37 -43.19 9.07
C PHE A 461 -15.50 -43.70 8.18
N ASP A 462 -15.71 -45.02 8.10
CA ASP A 462 -16.75 -45.61 7.23
C ASP A 462 -18.17 -45.27 7.74
N ALA A 463 -18.42 -45.32 9.06
CA ALA A 463 -19.70 -44.93 9.63
C ALA A 463 -19.98 -43.41 9.42
N VAL A 464 -18.98 -42.56 9.64
CA VAL A 464 -19.12 -41.14 9.39
C VAL A 464 -19.34 -40.83 7.90
N LYS A 465 -18.66 -41.56 7.00
CA LYS A 465 -18.83 -41.43 5.56
C LYS A 465 -20.27 -41.69 5.09
N GLU A 466 -20.95 -42.66 5.68
CA GLU A 466 -22.37 -42.97 5.39
C GLU A 466 -23.28 -41.80 5.79
N ASN A 467 -22.91 -41.04 6.80
CA ASN A 467 -23.66 -39.89 7.30
C ASN A 467 -23.34 -38.55 6.55
N ILE A 468 -22.28 -38.53 5.71
CA ILE A 468 -21.95 -37.34 4.92
C ILE A 468 -22.98 -37.15 3.80
N VAL A 469 -23.92 -36.23 4.01
CA VAL A 469 -24.97 -35.89 3.03
C VAL A 469 -24.59 -34.75 2.11
N MET A 470 -23.56 -33.97 2.49
CA MET A 470 -23.09 -32.83 1.70
C MET A 470 -21.56 -32.71 1.74
N MET A 471 -20.95 -32.56 0.57
CA MET A 471 -19.55 -32.11 0.38
C MET A 471 -19.54 -30.81 -0.38
N ALA A 472 -19.29 -29.69 0.32
CA ALA A 472 -19.24 -28.37 -0.26
C ALA A 472 -17.80 -27.99 -0.70
N ASP A 473 -17.67 -26.98 -1.57
CA ASP A 473 -16.36 -26.47 -1.99
C ASP A 473 -15.68 -25.64 -0.90
N THR A 474 -16.45 -24.99 -0.03
CA THR A 474 -15.95 -24.09 1.02
C THR A 474 -16.73 -24.23 2.34
N ALA A 475 -16.08 -23.87 3.47
CA ALA A 475 -16.74 -23.77 4.77
C ALA A 475 -17.91 -22.78 4.75
N HIS A 476 -17.77 -21.65 4.03
CA HIS A 476 -18.83 -20.65 3.90
C HIS A 476 -20.13 -21.23 3.34
N THR A 477 -20.04 -22.11 2.33
CA THR A 477 -21.21 -22.81 1.77
C THR A 477 -21.88 -23.72 2.81
N LEU A 478 -21.10 -24.40 3.65
CA LEU A 478 -21.65 -25.23 4.74
C LEU A 478 -22.40 -24.37 5.77
N VAL A 479 -21.81 -23.24 6.17
CA VAL A 479 -22.44 -22.29 7.11
C VAL A 479 -23.76 -21.77 6.54
N GLN A 480 -23.77 -21.31 5.29
CA GLN A 480 -25.00 -20.87 4.62
C GLN A 480 -26.08 -21.95 4.55
N THR A 481 -25.67 -23.22 4.32
CA THR A 481 -26.61 -24.34 4.32
C THR A 481 -27.20 -24.61 5.70
N MET A 482 -26.40 -24.48 6.77
CA MET A 482 -26.88 -24.57 8.15
C MET A 482 -27.86 -23.43 8.46
N GLU A 483 -27.56 -22.19 8.02
CA GLU A 483 -28.42 -21.02 8.21
C GLU A 483 -29.76 -21.13 7.47
N ALA A 484 -29.76 -21.77 6.29
CA ALA A 484 -30.99 -22.02 5.52
C ALA A 484 -31.92 -23.05 6.14
N GLY A 485 -31.46 -23.79 7.17
CA GLY A 485 -32.23 -24.69 8.02
C GLY A 485 -32.44 -26.10 7.42
N GLU A 486 -32.53 -27.08 8.34
CA GLU A 486 -32.99 -28.47 8.15
C GLU A 486 -32.24 -29.41 7.17
N GLN A 487 -31.14 -29.02 6.58
CA GLN A 487 -30.39 -29.91 5.66
C GLN A 487 -29.22 -30.61 6.33
N LEU A 488 -28.64 -30.03 7.36
CA LEU A 488 -27.49 -30.54 8.10
C LEU A 488 -27.75 -30.48 9.60
N ASP A 489 -27.32 -31.52 10.33
CA ASP A 489 -27.33 -31.54 11.79
C ASP A 489 -26.00 -31.04 12.37
N VAL A 490 -24.91 -31.26 11.61
CA VAL A 490 -23.57 -30.83 11.97
C VAL A 490 -22.75 -30.52 10.71
N ALA A 491 -21.90 -29.51 10.78
CA ALA A 491 -20.96 -29.17 9.72
C ALA A 491 -19.52 -29.01 10.27
N MET A 492 -18.55 -29.58 9.57
CA MET A 492 -17.13 -29.33 9.86
C MET A 492 -16.72 -28.01 9.23
N VAL A 493 -16.37 -27.02 10.05
CA VAL A 493 -16.04 -25.66 9.63
C VAL A 493 -14.84 -25.12 10.39
N TYR A 494 -14.29 -23.98 9.98
CA TYR A 494 -13.33 -23.26 10.79
C TYR A 494 -14.04 -22.37 11.83
N GLU A 495 -13.48 -22.27 13.03
CA GLU A 495 -13.99 -21.39 14.09
C GLU A 495 -14.16 -19.95 13.59
N ALA A 496 -13.23 -19.46 12.79
CA ALA A 496 -13.29 -18.14 12.16
C ALA A 496 -14.51 -17.91 11.24
N ASN A 497 -15.14 -18.99 10.72
CA ASN A 497 -16.34 -18.87 9.89
C ASN A 497 -17.63 -18.73 10.72
N VAL A 498 -17.58 -18.93 12.04
CA VAL A 498 -18.79 -19.08 12.87
C VAL A 498 -18.85 -18.13 14.06
N GLN A 499 -17.77 -17.46 14.41
CA GLN A 499 -17.73 -16.51 15.54
C GLN A 499 -18.76 -15.37 15.45
N HIS A 500 -19.13 -14.98 14.24
CA HIS A 500 -20.09 -13.90 13.99
C HIS A 500 -21.56 -14.37 13.92
N LEU A 501 -21.82 -15.69 13.99
CA LEU A 501 -23.18 -16.24 13.94
C LEU A 501 -23.92 -15.96 15.25
N ASN A 502 -24.79 -14.95 15.24
CA ASN A 502 -25.49 -14.41 16.40
C ASN A 502 -26.44 -15.42 17.06
N GLY A 503 -25.90 -16.35 17.85
CA GLY A 503 -26.68 -17.11 18.82
C GLY A 503 -27.67 -18.14 18.27
N SER A 504 -27.70 -18.40 16.96
CA SER A 504 -28.51 -19.48 16.35
C SER A 504 -27.79 -20.81 16.29
N PHE A 505 -26.45 -20.77 16.44
CA PHE A 505 -25.60 -21.93 16.39
C PHE A 505 -24.65 -21.96 17.58
N GLU A 506 -24.11 -23.13 17.84
CA GLU A 506 -23.02 -23.40 18.77
C GLU A 506 -21.97 -24.23 18.04
N PHE A 507 -20.75 -24.25 18.56
CA PHE A 507 -19.73 -25.12 18.01
C PHE A 507 -19.07 -25.98 19.09
N VAL A 508 -18.74 -27.19 18.72
CA VAL A 508 -18.00 -28.15 19.55
C VAL A 508 -16.54 -28.09 19.12
N PRO A 509 -15.62 -27.64 20.00
CA PRO A 509 -14.21 -27.56 19.67
C PRO A 509 -13.57 -28.94 19.56
N LEU A 510 -12.55 -29.06 18.71
CA LEU A 510 -11.74 -30.25 18.58
C LEU A 510 -10.41 -30.07 19.35
N GLU A 511 -10.21 -30.85 20.40
CA GLU A 511 -8.98 -30.85 21.17
C GLU A 511 -7.90 -31.70 20.48
N ASN A 512 -7.40 -31.25 19.33
CA ASN A 512 -6.39 -31.91 18.54
C ASN A 512 -5.55 -30.84 17.83
N ASP A 513 -4.22 -30.89 17.95
CA ASP A 513 -3.32 -29.91 17.31
C ASP A 513 -3.41 -29.98 15.78
N TYR A 514 -3.75 -31.15 15.22
CA TYR A 514 -3.98 -31.31 13.79
C TYR A 514 -5.25 -30.58 13.28
N ALA A 515 -6.10 -30.13 14.20
CA ALA A 515 -7.27 -29.32 13.86
C ALA A 515 -6.94 -27.83 13.67
N ILE A 516 -5.68 -27.42 13.79
CA ILE A 516 -5.25 -26.02 13.63
C ILE A 516 -4.73 -25.81 12.22
N ALA A 517 -5.37 -24.94 11.47
CA ALA A 517 -4.94 -24.51 10.15
C ALA A 517 -4.23 -23.15 10.24
N VAL A 518 -3.05 -23.01 9.62
CA VAL A 518 -2.21 -21.81 9.68
C VAL A 518 -2.23 -21.09 8.33
N GLN A 519 -2.63 -19.83 8.33
CA GLN A 519 -2.74 -19.02 7.14
C GLN A 519 -1.43 -18.27 6.87
N ASN A 520 -0.84 -18.54 5.70
CA ASN A 520 0.37 -17.89 5.22
C ASN A 520 0.09 -17.11 3.94
N VAL A 521 0.87 -16.08 3.68
CA VAL A 521 0.87 -15.34 2.41
C VAL A 521 2.29 -15.28 1.85
N ALA A 522 2.42 -15.49 0.54
CA ALA A 522 3.69 -15.40 -0.18
C ALA A 522 3.52 -14.70 -1.53
N ALA A 523 4.51 -13.90 -1.93
CA ALA A 523 4.57 -13.26 -3.23
C ALA A 523 5.23 -14.17 -4.28
N SER A 524 4.73 -14.14 -5.50
CA SER A 524 5.35 -14.84 -6.64
C SER A 524 6.71 -14.22 -6.98
N LYS A 525 7.70 -15.06 -7.26
CA LYS A 525 9.01 -14.65 -7.75
C LYS A 525 8.96 -14.06 -9.17
N THR A 526 7.87 -14.27 -9.89
CA THR A 526 7.67 -13.81 -11.26
C THR A 526 6.74 -12.61 -11.37
N THR A 527 6.27 -12.07 -10.26
CA THR A 527 5.46 -10.83 -10.29
C THR A 527 6.25 -9.67 -10.88
N ILE A 528 5.61 -8.90 -11.74
CA ILE A 528 6.19 -7.68 -12.30
C ILE A 528 6.04 -6.47 -11.35
N TYR A 529 5.38 -6.68 -10.19
CA TYR A 529 5.16 -5.68 -9.15
C TYR A 529 5.69 -6.13 -7.78
N PRO A 530 6.99 -6.50 -7.66
CA PRO A 530 7.54 -7.06 -6.42
C PRO A 530 7.42 -6.12 -5.21
N ASN A 531 7.64 -4.81 -5.40
CA ASN A 531 7.53 -3.84 -4.31
C ASN A 531 6.07 -3.65 -3.87
N LEU A 532 5.12 -3.60 -4.81
CA LEU A 532 3.70 -3.46 -4.49
C LEU A 532 3.18 -4.72 -3.77
N ALA A 533 3.62 -5.90 -4.21
CA ALA A 533 3.30 -7.17 -3.56
C ALA A 533 3.84 -7.23 -2.13
N THR A 534 5.09 -6.81 -1.91
CA THR A 534 5.71 -6.73 -0.58
C THR A 534 4.92 -5.79 0.34
N ARG A 535 4.60 -4.57 -0.11
CA ARG A 535 3.80 -3.63 0.69
C ARG A 535 2.40 -4.15 1.01
N LEU A 536 1.80 -4.94 0.10
CA LEU A 536 0.53 -5.59 0.39
C LEU A 536 0.66 -6.66 1.47
N MET A 537 1.73 -7.48 1.45
CA MET A 537 2.02 -8.46 2.50
C MET A 537 2.24 -7.76 3.85
N GLU A 538 3.01 -6.67 3.89
CA GLU A 538 3.20 -5.84 5.09
C GLU A 538 1.87 -5.26 5.59
N ARG A 539 1.00 -4.81 4.69
CA ARG A 539 -0.33 -4.30 5.05
C ARG A 539 -1.23 -5.40 5.61
N LEU A 540 -1.19 -6.61 5.06
CA LEU A 540 -1.89 -7.78 5.59
C LEU A 540 -1.35 -8.18 6.98
N GLY A 541 -0.03 -8.01 7.24
CA GLY A 541 0.61 -8.23 8.53
C GLY A 541 0.46 -7.08 9.55
N SER A 542 -0.21 -5.98 9.21
CA SER A 542 -0.30 -4.80 10.09
C SER A 542 -1.21 -5.00 11.30
N ILE A 543 -1.00 -4.18 12.35
CA ILE A 543 -1.85 -4.16 13.56
C ILE A 543 -3.35 -3.94 13.22
N THR A 544 -3.64 -3.13 12.20
CA THR A 544 -5.02 -2.90 11.76
C THR A 544 -5.63 -4.16 11.14
N SER A 545 -4.87 -4.91 10.36
CA SER A 545 -5.28 -6.19 9.81
C SER A 545 -5.45 -7.24 10.92
N ARG A 546 -4.46 -7.34 11.82
CA ARG A 546 -4.51 -8.21 13.01
C ARG A 546 -5.85 -8.10 13.75
N ARG A 547 -6.29 -6.88 14.07
CA ARG A 547 -7.57 -6.66 14.78
C ARG A 547 -8.77 -7.23 14.03
N ARG A 548 -8.75 -7.22 12.68
CA ARG A 548 -9.82 -7.79 11.85
C ARG A 548 -9.83 -9.32 11.92
N PHE A 549 -8.65 -9.93 11.89
CA PHE A 549 -8.51 -11.38 12.06
C PHE A 549 -8.98 -11.81 13.45
N GLU A 550 -8.52 -11.15 14.50
CA GLU A 550 -8.91 -11.45 15.89
C GLU A 550 -10.41 -11.28 16.14
N GLN A 551 -11.06 -10.27 15.53
CA GLN A 551 -12.51 -10.06 15.61
C GLN A 551 -13.32 -11.19 14.97
N LEU A 552 -12.74 -11.91 14.03
CA LEU A 552 -13.35 -13.07 13.38
C LEU A 552 -12.93 -14.42 14.04
N GLY A 553 -12.25 -14.38 15.20
CA GLY A 553 -11.85 -15.58 15.92
C GLY A 553 -10.59 -16.28 15.42
N PHE A 554 -9.81 -15.63 14.55
CA PHE A 554 -8.46 -16.11 14.25
C PHE A 554 -7.50 -15.81 15.40
N GLN A 555 -6.52 -16.67 15.62
CA GLN A 555 -5.35 -16.38 16.42
C GLN A 555 -4.30 -15.71 15.53
N TRP A 556 -3.69 -14.63 16.04
CA TRP A 556 -2.64 -13.94 15.28
C TRP A 556 -1.29 -14.62 15.48
N GLU A 557 -0.59 -14.87 14.38
CA GLU A 557 0.67 -15.61 14.37
C GLU A 557 1.86 -14.77 13.85
N ALA A 558 1.59 -13.66 13.12
CA ALA A 558 2.67 -12.79 12.68
C ALA A 558 3.30 -12.12 13.91
N ASP A 559 4.61 -12.32 14.09
CA ASP A 559 5.37 -11.63 15.10
C ASP A 559 5.26 -10.11 14.88
N SER A 560 4.88 -9.42 15.94
CA SER A 560 5.01 -7.98 16.01
C SER A 560 6.49 -7.68 16.30
N GLU A 561 7.32 -7.63 15.25
CA GLU A 561 8.63 -7.01 15.35
C GLU A 561 8.54 -5.50 15.56
#